data_3da2861c9a1e8489c9b1ef3d5c258293
#
_entry.id   3da2861c9a1e8489c9b1ef3d5c258293
#
_cell.length_a   1.000
_cell.length_b   1.000
_cell.length_c   1.000
_cell.angle_alpha   90.00
_cell.angle_beta   90.00
_cell.angle_gamma   90.00
#
_symmetry.space_group_name_H-M   'P 1'
#
loop_
_entity.id
_entity.type
_entity.pdbx_description
1 polymer ?
#
loop_
_entity_poly.entity_id
_entity_poly.type
_entity_poly.pdbx_seq_one_letter_code
_entity_poly.pdbx_strand_id
1 'polypeptide(L)'
;MSRDSNLTNLEPAVLDTAFRSTGRGGSEYITFTNAVVDESEVFYIGVKSEDQMAAEFGLVGLSTDNPNGFMDPNGNLTMMPLPGIIPDGAAANPGGLSIFGIYAGMPYDYVRKVTASSKIYHQEIGDLWGQLSHNRNAAVLNNHTLAEPWMSLTPNNPYPTDFVFNYDDDLDVVSDVNTKIFRTDGPGSLNDFKWQPAMGVWQLDMVDSALSFTGIVQNVSVIVDAIKNLSLIGNRGIDVHLDPGESEDFLVEVPFNATNMIVQLTEMTGPVDVYIRKDQEPDIKSDPAVYDKSTIDADLANGEWDGSPPRGELHHGLNDLPPLSEGRWFVTTKNPDLLNDVDFHLKVIFEYDISLDNTIKLVSDGPEPIDDDIVTKSVLT
;
A
#
# COMPACT_ATOMS: atom_id res chain seq x y z
N MET A 1 -17.11 0.56 -14.03
CA MET A 1 -18.37 1.04 -13.46
C MET A 1 -18.81 2.29 -14.23
N SER A 2 -20.08 2.43 -14.56
CA SER A 2 -20.60 3.54 -15.37
C SER A 2 -22.02 3.93 -14.93
N ARG A 3 -22.43 5.15 -15.25
CA ARG A 3 -23.85 5.54 -15.20
C ARG A 3 -24.62 5.08 -16.44
N ASP A 4 -23.94 4.65 -17.49
CA ASP A 4 -24.54 4.13 -18.71
C ASP A 4 -24.85 2.64 -18.58
N SER A 5 -26.11 2.26 -18.83
CA SER A 5 -26.57 0.86 -18.80
C SER A 5 -25.95 0.00 -19.93
N ASN A 6 -25.41 0.62 -20.97
CA ASN A 6 -24.76 -0.08 -22.09
C ASN A 6 -23.33 -0.53 -21.80
N LEU A 7 -22.88 -0.46 -20.55
CA LEU A 7 -21.54 -0.89 -20.14
C LEU A 7 -21.17 -2.32 -20.62
N THR A 8 -22.17 -3.16 -20.84
CA THR A 8 -21.98 -4.54 -21.33
C THR A 8 -21.38 -4.63 -22.74
N ASN A 9 -21.50 -3.58 -23.54
CA ASN A 9 -20.97 -3.58 -24.91
C ASN A 9 -19.47 -3.36 -24.98
N LEU A 10 -18.84 -2.88 -23.91
CA LEU A 10 -17.41 -2.56 -23.85
C LEU A 10 -16.92 -1.68 -25.01
N GLU A 11 -17.82 -0.90 -25.60
CA GLU A 11 -17.47 0.02 -26.68
C GLU A 11 -16.58 1.15 -26.17
N PRO A 12 -15.58 1.60 -26.94
CA PRO A 12 -14.67 2.66 -26.53
C PRO A 12 -15.39 3.90 -25.97
N ALA A 13 -16.47 4.33 -26.63
CA ALA A 13 -17.24 5.50 -26.19
C ALA A 13 -17.86 5.35 -24.79
N VAL A 14 -18.26 4.13 -24.40
CA VAL A 14 -18.79 3.83 -23.07
C VAL A 14 -17.66 3.69 -22.06
N LEU A 15 -16.57 3.05 -22.47
CA LEU A 15 -15.40 2.81 -21.60
C LEU A 15 -14.66 4.13 -21.29
N ASP A 16 -14.63 5.08 -22.22
CA ASP A 16 -13.92 6.35 -22.02
C ASP A 16 -14.56 7.24 -20.93
N THR A 17 -15.84 7.04 -20.69
CA THR A 17 -16.58 7.74 -19.62
C THR A 17 -16.76 6.91 -18.36
N ALA A 18 -16.34 5.65 -18.36
CA ALA A 18 -16.46 4.75 -17.22
C ALA A 18 -15.31 4.88 -16.24
N PHE A 19 -15.60 4.72 -14.96
CA PHE A 19 -14.57 4.49 -13.95
C PHE A 19 -14.02 3.06 -14.14
N ARG A 20 -12.71 2.96 -14.31
CA ARG A 20 -12.04 1.68 -14.61
C ARG A 20 -10.94 1.41 -13.58
N SER A 21 -10.82 0.16 -13.20
CA SER A 21 -9.65 -0.39 -12.53
C SER A 21 -9.17 -1.55 -13.40
N THR A 22 -7.94 -1.50 -13.86
CA THR A 22 -7.35 -2.45 -14.81
C THR A 22 -5.92 -2.77 -14.39
N GLY A 23 -5.69 -2.89 -13.09
CA GLY A 23 -4.39 -3.24 -12.53
C GLY A 23 -4.00 -4.68 -12.84
N ARG A 24 -2.71 -4.96 -12.81
CA ARG A 24 -2.21 -6.34 -12.84
C ARG A 24 -2.33 -6.93 -11.45
N GLY A 25 -3.27 -7.83 -11.26
CA GLY A 25 -3.47 -8.48 -9.97
C GLY A 25 -4.89 -9.02 -9.82
N GLY A 26 -5.16 -9.66 -8.70
CA GLY A 26 -6.46 -10.29 -8.45
C GLY A 26 -7.49 -9.38 -7.76
N SER A 27 -7.11 -8.15 -7.37
CA SER A 27 -8.02 -7.25 -6.65
C SER A 27 -8.10 -5.92 -7.37
N GLU A 28 -9.32 -5.51 -7.68
CA GLU A 28 -9.62 -4.28 -8.38
C GLU A 28 -10.46 -3.36 -7.50
N TYR A 29 -10.22 -2.07 -7.60
CA TYR A 29 -10.83 -1.09 -6.72
C TYR A 29 -11.25 0.17 -7.48
N ILE A 30 -12.46 0.63 -7.26
CA ILE A 30 -12.97 1.89 -7.79
C ILE A 30 -13.62 2.66 -6.64
N THR A 31 -13.11 3.85 -6.36
CA THR A 31 -13.75 4.79 -5.46
C THR A 31 -14.07 6.11 -6.16
N PHE A 32 -15.13 6.73 -5.77
CA PHE A 32 -15.48 8.08 -6.21
C PHE A 32 -16.40 8.74 -5.19
N THR A 33 -16.34 10.06 -5.17
CA THR A 33 -17.22 10.86 -4.32
C THR A 33 -18.34 11.42 -5.19
N ASN A 34 -19.58 11.16 -4.80
CA ASN A 34 -20.74 11.80 -5.43
C ASN A 34 -21.04 13.10 -4.69
N ALA A 35 -20.95 14.23 -5.39
CA ALA A 35 -21.20 15.55 -4.81
C ALA A 35 -22.70 15.94 -4.75
N VAL A 36 -23.56 15.14 -5.37
CA VAL A 36 -25.01 15.42 -5.44
C VAL A 36 -25.73 14.52 -4.45
N VAL A 37 -26.12 15.09 -3.33
CA VAL A 37 -26.63 14.34 -2.15
C VAL A 37 -28.13 14.01 -2.26
N ASP A 38 -28.88 14.64 -3.16
CA ASP A 38 -30.36 14.62 -3.15
C ASP A 38 -31.01 13.70 -4.18
N GLU A 39 -30.24 13.01 -5.03
CA GLU A 39 -30.79 12.12 -6.05
C GLU A 39 -30.20 10.72 -5.97
N SER A 40 -31.06 9.70 -6.02
CA SER A 40 -30.62 8.31 -6.16
C SER A 40 -30.03 8.10 -7.57
N GLU A 41 -28.75 7.79 -7.63
CA GLU A 41 -28.07 7.44 -8.88
C GLU A 41 -27.93 5.93 -9.03
N VAL A 42 -28.06 5.45 -10.25
CA VAL A 42 -27.86 4.04 -10.60
C VAL A 42 -26.49 3.90 -11.27
N PHE A 43 -25.70 3.00 -10.73
CA PHE A 43 -24.41 2.63 -11.30
C PHE A 43 -24.44 1.18 -11.78
N TYR A 44 -23.90 0.96 -12.98
CA TYR A 44 -23.73 -0.36 -13.56
C TYR A 44 -22.29 -0.81 -13.37
N ILE A 45 -22.10 -2.01 -12.83
CA ILE A 45 -20.78 -2.59 -12.57
C ILE A 45 -20.57 -3.73 -13.57
N GLY A 46 -19.51 -3.63 -14.37
CA GLY A 46 -19.09 -4.71 -15.27
C GLY A 46 -17.75 -5.28 -14.78
N VAL A 47 -17.68 -6.59 -14.64
CA VAL A 47 -16.45 -7.32 -14.35
C VAL A 47 -16.09 -8.14 -15.58
N LYS A 48 -14.85 -8.01 -16.04
CA LYS A 48 -14.33 -8.73 -17.20
C LYS A 48 -13.03 -9.43 -16.83
N SER A 49 -12.94 -10.71 -17.14
CA SER A 49 -11.66 -11.44 -17.13
C SER A 49 -10.90 -11.12 -18.42
N GLU A 50 -9.65 -10.65 -18.31
CA GLU A 50 -8.83 -10.30 -19.48
C GLU A 50 -8.25 -11.54 -20.17
N ASP A 51 -7.97 -12.59 -19.43
CA ASP A 51 -7.30 -13.80 -19.93
C ASP A 51 -8.23 -14.77 -20.66
N GLN A 52 -9.48 -14.39 -20.93
CA GLN A 52 -10.52 -15.26 -21.52
C GLN A 52 -10.73 -16.58 -20.74
N MET A 53 -10.26 -16.66 -19.53
CA MET A 53 -10.42 -17.80 -18.63
C MET A 53 -11.56 -17.54 -17.64
N ALA A 54 -12.17 -18.62 -17.17
CA ALA A 54 -13.14 -18.52 -16.09
C ALA A 54 -12.45 -18.01 -14.81
N ALA A 55 -13.04 -17.01 -14.17
CA ALA A 55 -12.56 -16.46 -12.91
C ALA A 55 -13.69 -16.42 -11.88
N GLU A 56 -13.40 -16.81 -10.65
CA GLU A 56 -14.25 -16.55 -9.51
C GLU A 56 -13.83 -15.21 -8.88
N PHE A 57 -14.79 -14.40 -8.51
CA PHE A 57 -14.54 -13.13 -7.85
C PHE A 57 -15.58 -12.85 -6.78
N GLY A 58 -15.17 -12.17 -5.71
CA GLY A 58 -16.05 -11.54 -4.75
C GLY A 58 -16.26 -10.07 -5.14
N LEU A 59 -17.46 -9.56 -4.99
CA LEU A 59 -17.77 -8.15 -5.21
C LEU A 59 -18.32 -7.56 -3.93
N VAL A 60 -17.70 -6.47 -3.47
CA VAL A 60 -18.21 -5.65 -2.36
C VAL A 60 -18.50 -4.26 -2.88
N GLY A 61 -19.70 -3.78 -2.69
CA GLY A 61 -20.11 -2.40 -2.98
C GLY A 61 -20.50 -1.72 -1.68
N LEU A 62 -19.85 -0.61 -1.36
CA LEU A 62 -20.17 0.22 -0.20
C LEU A 62 -20.62 1.59 -0.69
N SER A 63 -21.77 2.04 -0.20
CA SER A 63 -22.23 3.41 -0.35
C SER A 63 -22.54 3.97 1.04
N THR A 64 -22.00 5.13 1.34
CA THR A 64 -22.14 5.71 2.67
C THR A 64 -22.19 7.23 2.57
N ASP A 65 -23.10 7.85 3.31
CA ASP A 65 -23.22 9.30 3.44
C ASP A 65 -22.10 9.85 4.35
N ASN A 66 -21.53 8.98 5.16
CA ASN A 66 -20.43 9.30 6.05
C ASN A 66 -19.43 8.16 5.89
N PRO A 67 -18.39 8.33 5.06
CA PRO A 67 -17.45 7.26 4.81
C PRO A 67 -16.88 6.78 6.14
N ASN A 68 -17.18 5.51 6.46
CA ASN A 68 -16.56 4.82 7.58
C ASN A 68 -15.08 4.63 7.26
N GLY A 69 -14.30 5.68 7.41
CA GLY A 69 -12.91 5.69 7.12
C GLY A 69 -12.53 6.86 6.21
N PHE A 70 -12.19 7.96 6.83
CA PHE A 70 -11.40 9.00 6.18
C PHE A 70 -9.94 8.67 6.39
N MET A 71 -9.23 8.60 5.29
CA MET A 71 -7.79 8.69 5.34
C MET A 71 -7.42 10.15 5.52
N ASP A 72 -6.68 10.47 6.59
CA ASP A 72 -6.07 11.78 6.73
C ASP A 72 -4.79 11.88 5.85
N PRO A 73 -4.21 13.06 5.68
CA PRO A 73 -2.98 13.24 4.90
C PRO A 73 -1.79 12.41 5.39
N ASN A 74 -1.83 11.91 6.63
CA ASN A 74 -0.78 11.09 7.23
C ASN A 74 -1.03 9.58 7.05
N GLY A 75 -2.00 9.17 6.22
CA GLY A 75 -2.31 7.77 6.00
C GLY A 75 -3.13 7.10 7.11
N ASN A 76 -3.63 7.88 8.07
CA ASN A 76 -4.45 7.34 9.14
C ASN A 76 -5.88 7.13 8.66
N LEU A 77 -6.29 5.87 8.63
CA LEU A 77 -7.61 5.44 8.25
C LEU A 77 -8.47 5.23 9.50
N THR A 78 -9.36 6.16 9.78
CA THR A 78 -10.30 6.03 10.89
C THR A 78 -11.55 5.30 10.43
N MET A 79 -11.82 4.15 11.03
CA MET A 79 -13.03 3.37 10.82
C MET A 79 -14.00 3.64 11.96
N MET A 80 -15.15 4.20 11.68
CA MET A 80 -16.14 4.54 12.71
C MET A 80 -17.40 3.68 12.55
N PRO A 81 -17.56 2.63 13.35
CA PRO A 81 -18.85 1.98 13.48
C PRO A 81 -19.75 2.86 14.35
N LEU A 82 -20.96 3.13 13.94
CA LEU A 82 -21.92 3.90 14.72
C LEU A 82 -23.27 3.16 14.87
N PRO A 83 -23.61 2.71 16.04
CA PRO A 83 -22.79 2.05 17.06
C PRO A 83 -22.42 0.64 16.61
N GLY A 84 -21.14 0.28 16.75
CA GLY A 84 -20.65 -1.07 16.41
C GLY A 84 -20.94 -2.05 17.53
N ILE A 85 -22.10 -2.65 17.55
CA ILE A 85 -22.46 -3.66 18.54
C ILE A 85 -21.79 -4.98 18.17
N ILE A 86 -21.05 -5.57 19.10
CA ILE A 86 -20.55 -6.93 19.03
C ILE A 86 -21.67 -7.80 19.60
N PRO A 87 -22.34 -8.63 18.78
CA PRO A 87 -23.44 -9.46 19.26
C PRO A 87 -22.92 -10.53 20.22
N ASP A 88 -23.74 -10.89 21.21
CA ASP A 88 -23.51 -12.07 22.05
C ASP A 88 -23.43 -13.31 21.17
N GLY A 89 -22.36 -14.07 21.31
CA GLY A 89 -22.08 -15.26 20.54
C GLY A 89 -22.05 -16.52 21.36
N ALA A 90 -21.68 -17.61 20.73
CA ALA A 90 -21.39 -18.89 21.37
C ALA A 90 -20.31 -19.60 20.55
N ALA A 91 -19.58 -20.52 21.17
CA ALA A 91 -18.51 -21.26 20.48
C ALA A 91 -18.99 -21.98 19.19
N ALA A 92 -20.26 -22.43 19.18
CA ALA A 92 -20.85 -23.08 18.00
C ALA A 92 -21.51 -22.10 17.01
N ASN A 93 -21.75 -20.86 17.41
CA ASN A 93 -22.37 -19.80 16.61
C ASN A 93 -21.86 -18.45 17.09
N PRO A 94 -20.62 -18.08 16.71
CA PRO A 94 -20.02 -16.82 17.14
C PRO A 94 -20.82 -15.61 16.65
N GLY A 95 -20.92 -14.59 17.49
CA GLY A 95 -21.49 -13.28 17.14
C GLY A 95 -20.40 -12.35 16.62
N GLY A 96 -20.54 -11.79 15.44
CA GLY A 96 -19.49 -10.99 14.82
C GLY A 96 -19.97 -9.63 14.32
N LEU A 97 -19.03 -8.69 14.31
CA LEU A 97 -19.13 -7.37 13.73
C LEU A 97 -17.96 -7.16 12.76
N SER A 98 -18.28 -6.79 11.52
CA SER A 98 -17.26 -6.37 10.54
C SER A 98 -17.33 -4.87 10.35
N ILE A 99 -16.17 -4.23 10.38
CA ILE A 99 -15.98 -2.79 10.19
C ILE A 99 -15.04 -2.58 9.03
N PHE A 100 -15.41 -1.67 8.14
CA PHE A 100 -14.65 -1.42 6.92
C PHE A 100 -14.11 0.00 6.90
N GLY A 101 -12.90 0.13 6.38
CA GLY A 101 -12.30 1.39 6.00
C GLY A 101 -11.73 1.31 4.59
N ILE A 102 -11.62 2.44 3.94
CA ILE A 102 -11.14 2.51 2.56
C ILE A 102 -9.90 3.40 2.51
N TYR A 103 -8.77 2.81 2.16
CA TYR A 103 -7.58 3.58 1.81
C TYR A 103 -7.71 4.05 0.37
N ALA A 104 -7.94 5.36 0.19
CA ALA A 104 -8.21 6.01 -1.09
C ALA A 104 -6.96 6.71 -1.67
N GLY A 105 -5.79 6.12 -1.47
CA GLY A 105 -4.53 6.61 -2.03
C GLY A 105 -4.37 6.33 -3.52
N MET A 106 -3.13 6.40 -3.98
CA MET A 106 -2.80 6.16 -5.37
C MET A 106 -2.50 4.67 -5.63
N PRO A 107 -2.67 4.17 -6.86
CA PRO A 107 -2.38 2.77 -7.19
C PRO A 107 -0.92 2.35 -6.96
N TYR A 108 -0.03 3.32 -6.85
CA TYR A 108 1.38 3.11 -6.59
C TYR A 108 1.77 3.29 -5.11
N ASP A 109 0.80 3.53 -4.21
CA ASP A 109 1.03 3.55 -2.78
C ASP A 109 1.12 2.12 -2.25
N TYR A 110 2.25 1.77 -1.66
CA TYR A 110 2.54 0.47 -1.08
C TYR A 110 2.69 0.59 0.43
N VAL A 111 2.25 -0.41 1.14
CA VAL A 111 2.34 -0.44 2.60
C VAL A 111 3.80 -0.56 3.04
N ARG A 112 4.29 0.41 3.79
CA ARG A 112 5.58 0.37 4.49
C ARG A 112 5.40 -0.18 5.90
N LYS A 113 4.40 0.30 6.61
CA LYS A 113 4.05 -0.13 7.96
C LYS A 113 2.54 -0.02 8.19
N VAL A 114 2.01 -0.91 9.02
CA VAL A 114 0.64 -0.84 9.52
C VAL A 114 0.66 -0.91 11.04
N THR A 115 -0.10 -0.04 11.67
CA THR A 115 -0.48 -0.15 13.07
C THR A 115 -2.01 -0.07 13.17
N ALA A 116 -2.58 -0.71 14.16
CA ALA A 116 -4.01 -0.69 14.38
C ALA A 116 -4.31 -0.29 15.82
N SER A 117 -5.39 0.47 16.00
CA SER A 117 -5.89 0.84 17.32
C SER A 117 -7.39 0.62 17.36
N SER A 118 -7.88 0.03 18.43
CA SER A 118 -9.31 -0.14 18.64
C SER A 118 -9.69 0.27 20.05
N LYS A 119 -10.80 1.00 20.17
CA LYS A 119 -11.43 1.30 21.46
C LYS A 119 -12.68 0.46 21.59
N ILE A 120 -12.64 -0.49 22.54
CA ILE A 120 -13.67 -1.50 22.72
C ILE A 120 -14.19 -1.44 24.15
N TYR A 121 -15.50 -1.51 24.27
CA TYR A 121 -16.18 -1.87 25.52
C TYR A 121 -16.73 -3.29 25.36
N HIS A 122 -16.38 -4.18 26.25
CA HIS A 122 -16.94 -5.52 26.35
C HIS A 122 -17.01 -5.98 27.79
N GLN A 123 -18.04 -6.72 28.15
CA GLN A 123 -18.22 -7.20 29.52
C GLN A 123 -17.17 -8.25 29.90
N GLU A 124 -16.75 -9.07 28.94
CA GLU A 124 -15.66 -10.04 29.10
C GLU A 124 -14.78 -10.01 27.82
N ILE A 125 -13.70 -9.24 27.87
CA ILE A 125 -12.82 -9.04 26.69
C ILE A 125 -12.12 -10.34 26.25
N GLY A 126 -11.92 -11.28 27.18
CA GLY A 126 -11.36 -12.58 26.87
C GLY A 126 -12.18 -13.44 25.91
N ASP A 127 -13.47 -13.10 25.71
CA ASP A 127 -14.34 -13.78 24.77
C ASP A 127 -14.12 -13.34 23.32
N LEU A 128 -13.36 -12.26 23.12
CA LEU A 128 -13.19 -11.64 21.83
C LEU A 128 -12.04 -12.23 21.02
N TRP A 129 -12.34 -12.42 19.76
CA TRP A 129 -11.38 -12.65 18.70
C TRP A 129 -11.45 -11.49 17.72
N GLY A 130 -10.29 -10.93 17.33
CA GLY A 130 -10.21 -9.78 16.43
C GLY A 130 -9.22 -10.00 15.31
N GLN A 131 -9.58 -9.63 14.07
CA GLN A 131 -8.74 -9.79 12.89
C GLN A 131 -8.78 -8.53 12.02
N LEU A 132 -7.61 -8.07 11.61
CA LEU A 132 -7.48 -7.08 10.53
C LEU A 132 -7.16 -7.80 9.23
N SER A 133 -7.85 -7.44 8.15
CA SER A 133 -7.59 -8.00 6.82
C SER A 133 -7.54 -6.92 5.76
N HIS A 134 -6.69 -7.13 4.75
CA HIS A 134 -6.57 -6.31 3.56
C HIS A 134 -6.07 -7.17 2.39
N ASN A 135 -6.72 -7.04 1.23
CA ASN A 135 -6.45 -7.88 0.06
C ASN A 135 -6.54 -9.38 0.41
N ARG A 136 -5.41 -10.09 0.35
CA ARG A 136 -5.32 -11.54 0.63
C ARG A 136 -4.69 -11.85 1.98
N ASN A 137 -4.28 -10.83 2.73
CA ASN A 137 -3.62 -10.99 4.00
C ASN A 137 -4.55 -10.68 5.15
N ALA A 138 -4.31 -11.37 6.25
CA ALA A 138 -5.01 -11.16 7.49
C ALA A 138 -4.06 -11.36 8.67
N ALA A 139 -4.24 -10.55 9.70
CA ALA A 139 -3.52 -10.65 10.95
C ALA A 139 -4.52 -10.75 12.11
N VAL A 140 -4.43 -11.79 12.90
CA VAL A 140 -5.25 -11.93 14.11
C VAL A 140 -4.65 -11.06 15.20
N LEU A 141 -5.34 -9.97 15.50
CA LEU A 141 -4.90 -8.97 16.46
C LEU A 141 -4.95 -9.51 17.89
N ASN A 142 -6.08 -10.13 18.24
CA ASN A 142 -6.31 -10.80 19.51
C ASN A 142 -7.05 -12.12 19.30
N ASN A 143 -6.65 -13.13 20.04
CA ASN A 143 -7.24 -14.46 20.01
C ASN A 143 -7.53 -14.91 21.45
N HIS A 144 -8.54 -14.29 22.06
CA HIS A 144 -8.96 -14.58 23.45
C HIS A 144 -7.88 -14.28 24.52
N THR A 145 -6.80 -13.58 24.16
CA THR A 145 -5.65 -13.35 25.03
C THR A 145 -5.74 -12.08 25.85
N LEU A 146 -6.71 -11.23 25.56
CA LEU A 146 -6.93 -9.98 26.29
C LEU A 146 -7.60 -10.19 27.67
N ALA A 147 -7.94 -11.44 28.01
CA ALA A 147 -8.30 -11.82 29.36
C ALA A 147 -7.09 -11.73 30.30
N GLU A 148 -7.32 -11.83 31.61
CA GLU A 148 -6.26 -11.88 32.62
C GLU A 148 -4.85 -12.28 32.12
N PRO A 149 -3.77 -11.60 32.51
CA PRO A 149 -3.66 -10.64 33.64
C PRO A 149 -3.79 -9.17 33.23
N TRP A 150 -4.19 -8.89 32.00
CA TRP A 150 -4.20 -7.56 31.40
C TRP A 150 -5.27 -6.64 31.97
N MET A 151 -6.26 -7.20 32.62
CA MET A 151 -7.35 -6.48 33.24
C MET A 151 -7.31 -6.62 34.74
N SER A 152 -6.89 -5.57 35.42
CA SER A 152 -7.06 -5.49 36.87
C SER A 152 -8.54 -5.23 37.17
N LEU A 153 -9.29 -6.30 37.31
CA LEU A 153 -10.67 -6.22 37.82
C LEU A 153 -10.58 -5.79 39.27
N THR A 154 -10.98 -4.55 39.55
CA THR A 154 -11.16 -4.15 40.92
C THR A 154 -12.59 -4.50 41.36
N PRO A 155 -12.81 -4.81 42.65
CA PRO A 155 -14.16 -5.11 43.16
C PRO A 155 -15.20 -4.03 42.88
N ASN A 156 -14.75 -2.80 42.60
CA ASN A 156 -15.59 -1.63 42.32
C ASN A 156 -15.72 -1.30 40.83
N ASN A 157 -14.92 -1.93 39.96
CA ASN A 157 -15.04 -1.82 38.50
C ASN A 157 -14.75 -3.19 37.89
N PRO A 158 -15.73 -4.11 37.95
CA PRO A 158 -15.57 -5.47 37.45
C PRO A 158 -15.44 -5.53 35.92
N TYR A 159 -15.72 -4.42 35.21
CA TYR A 159 -15.67 -4.35 33.75
C TYR A 159 -14.98 -3.03 33.34
N PRO A 160 -13.83 -3.09 32.71
CA PRO A 160 -13.21 -1.91 32.15
C PRO A 160 -14.09 -1.34 31.06
N THR A 161 -14.59 -0.14 31.29
CA THR A 161 -15.60 0.49 30.44
C THR A 161 -15.03 1.08 29.16
N ASP A 162 -13.71 1.29 29.07
CA ASP A 162 -13.06 1.94 27.93
C ASP A 162 -11.64 1.40 27.77
N PHE A 163 -11.45 0.34 27.00
CA PHE A 163 -10.11 -0.17 26.76
C PHE A 163 -9.65 0.18 25.33
N VAL A 164 -8.46 0.77 25.22
CA VAL A 164 -7.82 1.05 23.96
C VAL A 164 -6.67 0.05 23.77
N PHE A 165 -6.72 -0.69 22.67
CA PHE A 165 -5.68 -1.62 22.26
C PHE A 165 -4.96 -1.03 21.07
N ASN A 166 -3.64 -0.91 21.15
CA ASN A 166 -2.79 -0.48 20.04
C ASN A 166 -1.93 -1.67 19.62
N TYR A 167 -1.97 -2.03 18.36
CA TYR A 167 -1.22 -3.15 17.80
C TYR A 167 -0.10 -2.64 16.92
N ASP A 168 1.12 -3.12 17.22
CA ASP A 168 2.33 -2.81 16.46
C ASP A 168 3.25 -4.05 16.50
N ASP A 169 3.62 -4.55 15.33
CA ASP A 169 4.47 -5.74 15.18
C ASP A 169 5.93 -5.44 14.85
N ASP A 170 6.36 -4.20 15.04
CA ASP A 170 7.78 -3.90 14.92
C ASP A 170 8.61 -4.72 15.90
N LEU A 171 9.86 -5.04 15.50
CA LEU A 171 10.71 -5.98 16.23
C LEU A 171 11.00 -5.55 17.68
N ASP A 172 11.02 -4.25 17.92
CA ASP A 172 11.32 -3.68 19.24
C ASP A 172 10.09 -3.56 20.15
N VAL A 173 8.90 -3.88 19.63
CA VAL A 173 7.67 -3.80 20.41
C VAL A 173 7.53 -5.04 21.28
N VAL A 174 7.36 -4.81 22.56
CA VAL A 174 6.98 -5.83 23.54
C VAL A 174 5.60 -5.51 24.05
N SER A 175 4.71 -6.50 24.02
CA SER A 175 3.34 -6.31 24.55
C SER A 175 3.38 -5.89 26.02
N ASP A 176 2.78 -4.74 26.31
CA ASP A 176 2.76 -4.17 27.64
C ASP A 176 1.41 -3.50 27.94
N VAL A 177 0.80 -3.94 29.03
CA VAL A 177 -0.49 -3.42 29.50
C VAL A 177 -0.42 -1.95 29.92
N ASN A 178 0.71 -1.48 30.40
CA ASN A 178 0.83 -0.10 30.90
C ASN A 178 0.88 0.89 29.73
N THR A 179 1.55 0.55 28.66
CA THR A 179 1.59 1.33 27.41
C THR A 179 0.39 1.07 26.51
N LYS A 180 -0.35 -0.03 26.76
CA LYS A 180 -1.46 -0.51 25.92
C LYS A 180 -1.03 -0.76 24.49
N ILE A 181 0.19 -1.15 24.28
CA ILE A 181 0.75 -1.54 23.00
C ILE A 181 0.93 -3.07 23.02
N PHE A 182 0.43 -3.74 22.00
CA PHE A 182 0.42 -5.19 21.88
C PHE A 182 0.97 -5.60 20.51
N ARG A 183 1.57 -6.76 20.48
CA ARG A 183 1.79 -7.46 19.22
C ARG A 183 0.54 -8.25 18.87
N THR A 184 0.38 -8.55 17.59
CA THR A 184 -0.68 -9.47 17.14
C THR A 184 -0.46 -10.87 17.71
N ASP A 185 -1.55 -11.55 18.05
CA ASP A 185 -1.49 -12.92 18.57
C ASP A 185 -1.23 -13.96 17.48
N GLY A 186 -1.60 -13.62 16.24
CA GLY A 186 -1.55 -14.54 15.11
C GLY A 186 -2.68 -15.59 15.12
N PRO A 187 -2.84 -16.32 14.01
CA PRO A 187 -1.95 -16.35 12.86
C PRO A 187 -1.90 -15.04 12.08
N GLY A 188 -0.79 -14.85 11.35
CA GLY A 188 -0.50 -13.62 10.63
C GLY A 188 0.08 -12.52 11.52
N SER A 189 0.55 -11.46 10.88
CA SER A 189 1.19 -10.30 11.50
C SER A 189 0.84 -9.04 10.72
N LEU A 190 0.86 -7.86 11.37
CA LEU A 190 0.76 -6.58 10.66
C LEU A 190 1.91 -6.39 9.67
N ASN A 191 3.05 -7.07 9.89
CA ASN A 191 4.16 -7.06 8.95
C ASN A 191 3.86 -7.81 7.64
N ASP A 192 2.85 -8.69 7.60
CA ASP A 192 2.46 -9.41 6.38
C ASP A 192 1.79 -8.50 5.35
N PHE A 193 1.36 -7.31 5.75
CA PHE A 193 0.84 -6.28 4.85
C PHE A 193 1.94 -5.47 4.16
N LYS A 194 3.19 -5.54 4.63
CA LYS A 194 4.31 -4.78 4.01
C LYS A 194 4.48 -5.11 2.54
N TRP A 195 4.73 -4.07 1.78
CA TRP A 195 5.04 -4.13 0.35
C TRP A 195 3.90 -4.65 -0.53
N GLN A 196 2.67 -4.47 -0.06
CA GLN A 196 1.47 -4.67 -0.85
C GLN A 196 0.85 -3.33 -1.23
N PRO A 197 0.04 -3.28 -2.31
CA PRO A 197 -0.74 -2.07 -2.57
C PRO A 197 -1.56 -1.67 -1.35
N ALA A 198 -1.42 -0.43 -0.91
CA ALA A 198 -2.13 0.09 0.27
C ALA A 198 -3.60 0.40 -0.05
N MET A 199 -3.87 0.76 -1.32
CA MET A 199 -5.19 1.14 -1.79
C MET A 199 -6.17 -0.03 -1.69
N GLY A 200 -7.36 0.24 -1.19
CA GLY A 200 -8.45 -0.74 -1.13
C GLY A 200 -9.16 -0.77 0.21
N VAL A 201 -9.91 -1.85 0.42
CA VAL A 201 -10.69 -2.07 1.63
C VAL A 201 -9.81 -2.69 2.71
N TRP A 202 -9.83 -2.07 3.87
CA TRP A 202 -9.33 -2.60 5.13
C TRP A 202 -10.52 -3.02 5.97
N GLN A 203 -10.50 -4.23 6.51
CA GLN A 203 -11.60 -4.80 7.29
C GLN A 203 -11.10 -5.23 8.65
N LEU A 204 -11.78 -4.78 9.69
CA LEU A 204 -11.64 -5.31 11.04
C LEU A 204 -12.86 -6.16 11.34
N ASP A 205 -12.64 -7.42 11.67
CA ASP A 205 -13.63 -8.31 12.23
C ASP A 205 -13.41 -8.42 13.74
N MET A 206 -14.50 -8.28 14.49
CA MET A 206 -14.50 -8.49 15.92
C MET A 206 -15.60 -9.48 16.25
N VAL A 207 -15.24 -10.59 16.88
CA VAL A 207 -16.12 -11.74 17.09
C VAL A 207 -16.13 -12.10 18.57
N ASP A 208 -17.33 -12.26 19.10
CA ASP A 208 -17.58 -12.86 20.41
C ASP A 208 -17.93 -14.33 20.23
N SER A 209 -17.23 -15.21 20.92
CA SER A 209 -17.42 -16.65 20.84
C SER A 209 -17.99 -17.30 22.12
N ALA A 210 -18.33 -16.50 23.12
CA ALA A 210 -18.88 -16.98 24.41
C ALA A 210 -20.28 -16.43 24.65
N LEU A 211 -21.04 -17.13 25.48
CA LEU A 211 -22.40 -16.75 25.82
C LEU A 211 -22.45 -15.75 26.97
N SER A 212 -23.45 -14.90 26.95
CA SER A 212 -23.93 -14.06 28.06
C SER A 212 -23.38 -12.65 28.14
N PHE A 213 -22.47 -12.25 27.23
CA PHE A 213 -21.90 -10.92 27.25
C PHE A 213 -22.01 -10.24 25.89
N THR A 214 -22.00 -8.93 25.87
CA THR A 214 -22.06 -8.12 24.65
C THR A 214 -21.07 -6.98 24.75
N GLY A 215 -20.70 -6.46 23.60
CA GLY A 215 -19.77 -5.36 23.53
C GLY A 215 -20.10 -4.33 22.47
N ILE A 216 -19.29 -3.29 22.44
CA ILE A 216 -19.38 -2.21 21.47
C ILE A 216 -17.96 -1.84 21.05
N VAL A 217 -17.69 -1.82 19.76
CA VAL A 217 -16.53 -1.16 19.20
C VAL A 217 -16.87 0.33 19.05
N GLN A 218 -16.16 1.17 19.77
CA GLN A 218 -16.43 2.62 19.79
C GLN A 218 -15.63 3.34 18.70
N ASN A 219 -14.39 2.91 18.46
CA ASN A 219 -13.52 3.50 17.46
C ASN A 219 -12.51 2.46 16.97
N VAL A 220 -12.17 2.54 15.71
CA VAL A 220 -11.04 1.80 15.10
C VAL A 220 -10.24 2.78 14.26
N SER A 221 -8.93 2.73 14.42
CA SER A 221 -7.98 3.48 13.60
C SER A 221 -6.94 2.51 13.06
N VAL A 222 -6.73 2.52 11.77
CA VAL A 222 -5.64 1.81 11.12
C VAL A 222 -4.73 2.86 10.48
N ILE A 223 -3.49 2.91 10.92
CA ILE A 223 -2.50 3.80 10.32
C ILE A 223 -1.75 2.97 9.29
N VAL A 224 -1.90 3.36 8.05
CA VAL A 224 -1.19 2.79 6.91
C VAL A 224 -0.11 3.79 6.50
N ASP A 225 1.10 3.56 6.95
CA ASP A 225 2.26 4.29 6.48
C ASP A 225 2.62 3.73 5.10
N ALA A 226 2.46 4.55 4.08
CA ALA A 226 2.64 4.16 2.70
C ALA A 226 3.90 4.77 2.07
N ILE A 227 4.49 4.03 1.14
CA ILE A 227 5.61 4.44 0.31
C ILE A 227 5.21 4.38 -1.16
N LYS A 228 5.62 5.37 -1.95
CA LYS A 228 5.30 5.42 -3.39
C LYS A 228 6.23 4.49 -4.17
N ASN A 229 5.65 3.57 -4.96
CA ASN A 229 6.40 2.68 -5.85
C ASN A 229 6.60 3.35 -7.22
N LEU A 230 7.79 3.88 -7.47
CA LEU A 230 8.14 4.59 -8.70
C LEU A 230 8.11 3.68 -9.95
N SER A 231 8.35 2.38 -9.78
CA SER A 231 8.31 1.43 -10.90
C SER A 231 6.94 1.30 -11.55
N LEU A 232 5.86 1.55 -10.78
CA LEU A 232 4.48 1.53 -11.28
C LEU A 232 4.08 2.84 -11.95
N ILE A 233 4.75 3.93 -11.63
CA ILE A 233 4.51 5.24 -12.24
C ILE A 233 5.13 5.29 -13.63
N GLY A 234 6.22 4.56 -13.83
CA GLY A 234 6.97 4.46 -15.09
C GLY A 234 7.54 5.81 -15.53
N ASN A 235 7.60 6.01 -16.85
CA ASN A 235 8.21 7.20 -17.45
C ASN A 235 7.47 8.53 -17.18
N ARG A 236 6.33 8.51 -16.53
CA ARG A 236 5.61 9.75 -16.18
C ARG A 236 6.31 10.50 -15.07
N GLY A 237 6.87 9.78 -14.10
CA GLY A 237 7.40 10.39 -12.88
C GLY A 237 6.32 10.99 -11.98
N ILE A 238 6.76 11.65 -10.92
CA ILE A 238 5.93 12.37 -9.94
C ILE A 238 6.56 13.70 -9.57
N ASP A 239 5.72 14.66 -9.26
CA ASP A 239 6.15 15.92 -8.64
C ASP A 239 6.32 15.69 -7.13
N VAL A 240 7.44 16.15 -6.61
CA VAL A 240 7.82 16.03 -5.19
C VAL A 240 8.11 17.41 -4.65
N HIS A 241 7.60 17.67 -3.46
CA HIS A 241 7.89 18.85 -2.66
C HIS A 241 8.54 18.42 -1.35
N LEU A 242 9.65 19.03 -0.99
CA LEU A 242 10.34 18.78 0.28
C LEU A 242 10.52 20.09 1.03
N ASP A 243 10.06 20.11 2.26
CA ASP A 243 10.33 21.19 3.22
C ASP A 243 11.85 21.29 3.53
N PRO A 244 12.31 22.39 4.13
CA PRO A 244 13.70 22.56 4.52
C PRO A 244 14.23 21.42 5.37
N GLY A 245 15.26 20.71 4.90
CA GLY A 245 15.89 19.59 5.58
C GLY A 245 15.08 18.28 5.55
N GLU A 246 13.92 18.25 4.88
CA GLU A 246 13.07 17.08 4.76
C GLU A 246 13.66 16.03 3.83
N SER A 247 13.25 14.78 4.03
CA SER A 247 13.56 13.65 3.15
C SER A 247 12.32 12.79 2.92
N GLU A 248 12.17 12.27 1.70
CA GLU A 248 11.12 11.34 1.31
C GLU A 248 11.70 10.07 0.70
N ASP A 249 11.13 8.93 1.10
CA ASP A 249 11.54 7.61 0.65
C ASP A 249 10.59 7.09 -0.42
N PHE A 250 11.16 6.38 -1.41
CA PHE A 250 10.44 5.78 -2.52
C PHE A 250 10.88 4.34 -2.71
N LEU A 251 9.95 3.50 -3.14
CA LEU A 251 10.21 2.12 -3.52
C LEU A 251 10.47 2.01 -5.02
N VAL A 252 11.41 1.16 -5.40
CA VAL A 252 11.71 0.82 -6.79
C VAL A 252 11.84 -0.70 -6.91
N GLU A 253 11.02 -1.33 -7.73
CA GLU A 253 11.15 -2.74 -8.08
C GLU A 253 11.98 -2.86 -9.36
N VAL A 254 13.24 -3.26 -9.23
CA VAL A 254 14.16 -3.40 -10.35
C VAL A 254 13.86 -4.69 -11.11
N PRO A 255 13.58 -4.63 -12.44
CA PRO A 255 13.31 -5.80 -13.24
C PRO A 255 14.53 -6.71 -13.41
N PHE A 256 14.28 -8.01 -13.61
CA PHE A 256 15.30 -9.06 -13.74
C PHE A 256 16.41 -8.75 -14.78
N ASN A 257 16.06 -8.10 -15.87
CA ASN A 257 17.00 -7.86 -16.99
C ASN A 257 17.48 -6.40 -17.09
N ALA A 258 17.27 -5.61 -16.06
CA ALA A 258 17.78 -4.25 -16.01
C ALA A 258 19.32 -4.26 -15.87
N THR A 259 20.00 -3.48 -16.68
CA THR A 259 21.47 -3.32 -16.66
C THR A 259 21.89 -2.01 -16.02
N ASN A 260 21.01 -1.04 -16.00
CA ASN A 260 21.21 0.25 -15.38
C ASN A 260 19.87 0.80 -14.85
N MET A 261 19.91 1.42 -13.68
CA MET A 261 18.83 2.18 -13.08
C MET A 261 19.26 3.65 -13.05
N ILE A 262 18.43 4.52 -13.59
CA ILE A 262 18.67 5.96 -13.62
C ILE A 262 17.59 6.62 -12.77
N VAL A 263 17.99 7.23 -11.67
CA VAL A 263 17.13 8.12 -10.89
C VAL A 263 17.32 9.52 -11.46
N GLN A 264 16.28 10.03 -12.12
CA GLN A 264 16.33 11.33 -12.81
C GLN A 264 15.45 12.34 -12.10
N LEU A 265 16.03 13.51 -11.83
CA LEU A 265 15.33 14.69 -11.33
C LEU A 265 15.38 15.79 -12.38
N THR A 266 14.23 16.41 -12.62
CA THR A 266 14.10 17.55 -13.53
C THR A 266 13.29 18.65 -12.86
N GLU A 267 13.31 19.86 -13.44
CA GLU A 267 12.53 21.01 -12.94
C GLU A 267 12.85 21.39 -11.48
N MET A 268 14.07 21.11 -11.04
CA MET A 268 14.48 21.36 -9.67
C MET A 268 14.57 22.86 -9.38
N THR A 269 13.96 23.30 -8.28
CA THR A 269 14.04 24.68 -7.79
C THR A 269 15.23 24.93 -6.86
N GLY A 270 15.84 23.84 -6.35
CA GLY A 270 16.99 23.88 -5.46
C GLY A 270 17.78 22.56 -5.51
N PRO A 271 18.88 22.44 -4.74
CA PRO A 271 19.66 21.21 -4.66
C PRO A 271 18.88 20.08 -3.99
N VAL A 272 19.06 18.84 -4.47
CA VAL A 272 18.48 17.63 -3.89
C VAL A 272 19.54 16.55 -3.83
N ASP A 273 19.74 15.98 -2.65
CA ASP A 273 20.57 14.79 -2.46
C ASP A 273 19.73 13.55 -2.73
N VAL A 274 20.29 12.58 -3.44
CA VAL A 274 19.66 11.28 -3.71
C VAL A 274 20.53 10.17 -3.15
N TYR A 275 19.89 9.24 -2.46
CA TYR A 275 20.52 8.03 -1.90
C TYR A 275 19.75 6.81 -2.39
N ILE A 276 20.45 5.75 -2.71
CA ILE A 276 19.85 4.48 -3.08
C ILE A 276 20.40 3.35 -2.23
N ARG A 277 19.54 2.37 -1.93
CA ARG A 277 19.94 1.16 -1.20
C ARG A 277 19.06 -0.02 -1.57
N LYS A 278 19.67 -1.20 -1.64
CA LYS A 278 18.97 -2.45 -1.89
C LYS A 278 18.37 -3.02 -0.61
N ASP A 279 17.14 -3.57 -0.73
CA ASP A 279 16.40 -4.32 0.30
C ASP A 279 16.03 -3.56 1.57
N GLN A 280 16.59 -2.38 1.79
CA GLN A 280 16.34 -1.54 2.96
C GLN A 280 16.36 -0.04 2.57
N GLU A 281 15.61 0.76 3.29
CA GLU A 281 15.69 2.22 3.15
C GLU A 281 17.10 2.72 3.49
N PRO A 282 17.62 3.72 2.76
CA PRO A 282 18.85 4.41 3.12
C PRO A 282 18.74 5.01 4.52
N ASP A 283 19.66 4.67 5.41
CA ASP A 283 19.70 5.29 6.74
C ASP A 283 20.61 6.52 6.69
N ILE A 284 20.03 7.65 6.31
CA ILE A 284 20.72 8.94 6.19
C ILE A 284 20.80 9.71 7.51
N LYS A 285 20.18 9.19 8.58
CA LYS A 285 20.18 9.80 9.91
C LYS A 285 21.27 9.25 10.82
N SER A 286 21.78 8.07 10.51
CA SER A 286 22.91 7.48 11.23
C SER A 286 24.23 8.17 10.88
N ASP A 287 25.20 8.10 11.79
CA ASP A 287 26.56 8.55 11.58
C ASP A 287 27.55 7.37 11.80
N PRO A 288 28.18 6.83 10.73
CA PRO A 288 28.03 7.23 9.31
C PRO A 288 26.67 6.80 8.71
N ALA A 289 26.18 7.55 7.73
CA ALA A 289 25.00 7.19 6.95
C ALA A 289 25.22 5.87 6.19
N VAL A 290 24.14 5.09 6.01
CA VAL A 290 24.19 3.75 5.39
C VAL A 290 23.35 3.74 4.12
N TYR A 291 24.00 3.65 2.98
CA TYR A 291 23.42 3.58 1.62
C TYR A 291 24.37 2.84 0.68
N ASP A 292 23.92 2.47 -0.51
CA ASP A 292 24.75 1.80 -1.51
C ASP A 292 25.41 2.80 -2.46
N LYS A 293 24.67 3.85 -2.87
CA LYS A 293 25.17 4.94 -3.71
C LYS A 293 24.41 6.24 -3.42
N SER A 294 25.06 7.36 -3.61
CA SER A 294 24.45 8.68 -3.45
C SER A 294 24.98 9.70 -4.46
N THR A 295 24.26 10.80 -4.61
CA THR A 295 24.75 11.95 -5.38
C THR A 295 25.91 12.66 -4.70
N ILE A 296 26.05 12.51 -3.38
CA ILE A 296 27.18 13.09 -2.62
C ILE A 296 28.48 12.41 -3.00
N ASP A 297 28.43 11.10 -3.32
CA ASP A 297 29.60 10.30 -3.72
C ASP A 297 29.76 10.24 -5.24
N ALA A 298 28.93 10.97 -6.01
CA ALA A 298 28.94 10.94 -7.45
C ALA A 298 30.32 11.35 -8.02
N ASP A 299 30.79 10.61 -9.00
CA ASP A 299 32.02 10.91 -9.72
C ASP A 299 31.73 11.91 -10.83
N LEU A 300 31.90 13.19 -10.53
CA LEU A 300 31.70 14.29 -11.49
C LEU A 300 32.60 14.18 -12.72
N ALA A 301 33.76 13.52 -12.61
CA ALA A 301 34.65 13.30 -13.74
C ALA A 301 34.06 12.34 -14.78
N ASN A 302 33.17 11.44 -14.35
CA ASN A 302 32.45 10.54 -15.25
C ASN A 302 31.09 11.10 -15.70
N GLY A 303 30.78 12.35 -15.36
CA GLY A 303 29.56 13.02 -15.77
C GLY A 303 28.32 12.64 -14.92
N GLU A 304 28.53 12.04 -13.76
CA GLU A 304 27.46 11.87 -12.79
C GLU A 304 27.07 13.22 -12.18
N TRP A 305 25.81 13.28 -11.77
CA TRP A 305 25.22 14.49 -11.25
C TRP A 305 25.69 14.81 -9.82
N ASP A 306 25.88 16.09 -9.55
CA ASP A 306 26.33 16.62 -8.25
C ASP A 306 25.21 17.12 -7.32
N GLY A 307 23.94 16.85 -7.68
CA GLY A 307 22.81 17.33 -6.90
C GLY A 307 22.37 18.77 -7.18
N SER A 308 22.90 19.38 -8.24
CA SER A 308 22.64 20.80 -8.54
C SER A 308 21.54 20.98 -9.59
N PRO A 309 20.61 21.96 -9.41
CA PRO A 309 19.57 22.24 -10.38
C PRO A 309 20.16 22.78 -11.71
N PRO A 310 19.38 22.74 -12.82
CA PRO A 310 17.94 22.41 -12.88
C PRO A 310 17.65 20.95 -13.21
N ARG A 311 18.63 20.09 -13.39
CA ARG A 311 18.46 18.68 -13.75
C ARG A 311 19.61 17.84 -13.23
N GLY A 312 19.31 16.61 -12.83
CA GLY A 312 20.33 15.65 -12.43
C GLY A 312 19.91 14.19 -12.63
N GLU A 313 20.91 13.32 -12.67
CA GLU A 313 20.73 11.88 -12.85
C GLU A 313 21.72 11.13 -11.97
N LEU A 314 21.24 10.15 -11.20
CA LEU A 314 22.06 9.18 -10.50
C LEU A 314 21.95 7.84 -11.23
N HIS A 315 23.06 7.34 -11.76
CA HIS A 315 23.13 6.07 -12.45
C HIS A 315 23.61 4.99 -11.50
N HIS A 316 22.99 3.80 -11.58
CA HIS A 316 23.43 2.62 -10.83
C HIS A 316 23.31 1.39 -11.72
N GLY A 317 24.43 0.75 -12.01
CA GLY A 317 24.52 -0.32 -13.00
C GLY A 317 25.19 -1.58 -12.51
N LEU A 318 25.46 -2.50 -13.43
CA LEU A 318 26.07 -3.80 -13.14
C LEU A 318 27.51 -3.71 -12.63
N ASN A 319 28.20 -2.59 -12.88
CA ASN A 319 29.59 -2.36 -12.49
C ASN A 319 29.74 -1.62 -11.15
N ASP A 320 28.63 -1.17 -10.56
CA ASP A 320 28.64 -0.52 -9.26
C ASP A 320 28.82 -1.53 -8.12
N LEU A 321 29.04 -1.04 -6.90
CA LEU A 321 29.17 -1.83 -5.69
C LEU A 321 28.16 -1.34 -4.62
N PRO A 322 27.17 -2.20 -4.29
CA PRO A 322 26.85 -3.51 -4.89
C PRO A 322 26.35 -3.35 -6.35
N PRO A 323 26.48 -4.38 -7.20
CA PRO A 323 25.96 -4.29 -8.56
C PRO A 323 24.42 -4.21 -8.57
N LEU A 324 23.89 -3.53 -9.57
CA LEU A 324 22.44 -3.53 -9.81
C LEU A 324 21.96 -4.96 -9.97
N SER A 325 20.89 -5.30 -9.29
CA SER A 325 20.26 -6.63 -9.34
C SER A 325 18.78 -6.52 -9.17
N GLU A 326 18.06 -7.50 -9.68
CA GLU A 326 16.60 -7.57 -9.55
C GLU A 326 16.13 -7.46 -8.10
N GLY A 327 14.89 -7.03 -7.93
CA GLY A 327 14.21 -6.96 -6.66
C GLY A 327 14.05 -5.54 -6.14
N ARG A 328 13.89 -5.44 -4.84
CA ARG A 328 13.50 -4.20 -4.19
C ARG A 328 14.69 -3.31 -3.90
N TRP A 329 14.57 -2.07 -4.34
CA TRP A 329 15.48 -0.97 -4.05
C TRP A 329 14.69 0.19 -3.44
N PHE A 330 15.39 1.00 -2.69
CA PHE A 330 14.84 2.21 -2.10
C PHE A 330 15.62 3.41 -2.61
N VAL A 331 14.89 4.48 -2.87
CA VAL A 331 15.42 5.79 -3.25
C VAL A 331 14.97 6.77 -2.18
N THR A 332 15.92 7.44 -1.54
CA THR A 332 15.64 8.54 -0.62
C THR A 332 16.09 9.83 -1.28
N THR A 333 15.18 10.79 -1.36
CA THR A 333 15.51 12.17 -1.73
C THR A 333 15.57 13.03 -0.49
N LYS A 334 16.48 13.98 -0.44
CA LYS A 334 16.64 14.90 0.70
C LYS A 334 16.89 16.32 0.20
N ASN A 335 16.18 17.26 0.80
CA ASN A 335 16.50 18.68 0.68
C ASN A 335 17.66 19.02 1.64
N PRO A 336 18.87 19.30 1.12
CA PRO A 336 19.99 19.69 1.98
C PRO A 336 19.91 21.14 2.46
N ASP A 337 19.06 21.98 1.85
CA ASP A 337 18.84 23.36 2.31
C ASP A 337 17.94 23.34 3.58
N LEU A 338 18.39 24.04 4.61
CA LEU A 338 17.66 24.13 5.88
C LEU A 338 16.77 25.37 5.96
N LEU A 339 16.71 26.18 4.90
CA LEU A 339 16.01 27.46 4.89
C LEU A 339 14.91 27.53 3.82
N ASN A 340 15.12 26.84 2.71
CA ASN A 340 14.22 26.90 1.56
C ASN A 340 13.68 25.52 1.25
N ASP A 341 12.44 25.46 0.84
CA ASP A 341 11.78 24.30 0.23
C ASP A 341 12.33 24.03 -1.18
N VAL A 342 12.14 22.83 -1.67
CA VAL A 342 12.53 22.43 -3.01
C VAL A 342 11.43 21.63 -3.69
N ASP A 343 11.13 22.00 -4.93
CA ASP A 343 10.26 21.27 -5.83
C ASP A 343 11.08 20.61 -6.92
N PHE A 344 10.70 19.41 -7.33
CA PHE A 344 11.32 18.70 -8.45
C PHE A 344 10.39 17.61 -9.00
N HIS A 345 10.69 17.21 -10.25
CA HIS A 345 10.03 16.08 -10.88
C HIS A 345 10.95 14.86 -10.85
N LEU A 346 10.51 13.76 -10.23
CA LEU A 346 11.27 12.53 -10.01
C LEU A 346 10.73 11.40 -10.87
N LYS A 347 11.63 10.69 -11.55
CA LYS A 347 11.32 9.41 -12.22
C LYS A 347 12.48 8.44 -12.16
N VAL A 348 12.17 7.16 -12.34
CA VAL A 348 13.15 6.09 -12.47
C VAL A 348 13.03 5.46 -13.86
N ILE A 349 14.19 5.31 -14.51
CA ILE A 349 14.32 4.74 -15.85
C ILE A 349 15.21 3.49 -15.74
N PHE A 350 14.83 2.42 -16.44
CA PHE A 350 15.67 1.23 -16.56
C PHE A 350 16.20 1.10 -17.97
N GLU A 351 17.47 0.78 -18.07
CA GLU A 351 18.10 0.35 -19.32
C GLU A 351 18.24 -1.18 -19.30
N TYR A 352 18.11 -1.77 -20.48
CA TYR A 352 18.16 -3.21 -20.67
C TYR A 352 19.23 -3.57 -21.69
N ASP A 353 19.93 -4.67 -21.46
CA ASP A 353 20.80 -5.23 -22.51
C ASP A 353 19.94 -5.89 -23.58
N ILE A 354 19.73 -5.17 -24.67
CA ILE A 354 18.98 -5.65 -25.84
C ILE A 354 19.87 -6.54 -26.74
N SER A 355 21.17 -6.68 -26.41
CA SER A 355 22.12 -7.48 -27.22
C SER A 355 21.92 -8.99 -27.06
N LEU A 356 21.16 -9.44 -26.09
CA LEU A 356 20.67 -10.80 -26.06
C LEU A 356 19.65 -10.94 -27.19
N ASP A 357 20.04 -11.64 -28.25
CA ASP A 357 19.21 -11.99 -29.40
C ASP A 357 18.03 -12.88 -28.94
N ASN A 358 17.08 -12.24 -28.27
CA ASN A 358 15.82 -12.83 -27.86
C ASN A 358 14.82 -12.79 -29.00
N THR A 359 15.22 -13.27 -30.17
CA THR A 359 14.27 -13.65 -31.20
C THR A 359 13.48 -14.84 -30.67
N ILE A 360 12.33 -14.56 -30.06
CA ILE A 360 11.31 -15.58 -29.82
C ILE A 360 10.83 -16.00 -31.22
N LYS A 361 11.36 -17.10 -31.72
CA LYS A 361 10.78 -17.75 -32.88
C LYS A 361 9.48 -18.39 -32.43
N LEU A 362 8.37 -17.74 -32.74
CA LEU A 362 7.07 -18.38 -32.70
C LEU A 362 7.06 -19.43 -33.83
N VAL A 363 7.28 -20.68 -33.49
CA VAL A 363 7.08 -21.78 -34.40
C VAL A 363 5.58 -22.05 -34.45
N SER A 364 4.96 -21.67 -35.55
CA SER A 364 3.58 -22.05 -35.83
C SER A 364 3.59 -23.50 -36.34
N ASP A 365 2.90 -24.43 -35.68
CA ASP A 365 2.63 -25.78 -36.17
C ASP A 365 1.54 -25.81 -37.26
N GLY A 366 1.16 -24.66 -37.80
CA GLY A 366 0.16 -24.51 -38.84
C GLY A 366 0.77 -24.59 -40.25
N PRO A 367 -0.05 -24.96 -41.27
CA PRO A 367 0.41 -25.15 -42.64
C PRO A 367 0.72 -23.86 -43.42
N GLU A 368 0.54 -22.69 -42.85
CA GLU A 368 0.78 -21.38 -43.50
C GLU A 368 2.03 -20.73 -42.94
N PRO A 369 2.97 -20.26 -43.77
CA PRO A 369 4.10 -19.49 -43.28
C PRO A 369 3.61 -18.15 -42.75
N ILE A 370 3.99 -17.81 -41.51
CA ILE A 370 3.80 -16.46 -40.95
C ILE A 370 4.75 -15.57 -41.72
N ASP A 371 4.22 -14.48 -42.29
CA ASP A 371 5.02 -13.47 -42.99
C ASP A 371 6.02 -12.85 -41.99
N ASP A 372 7.31 -12.94 -42.32
CA ASP A 372 8.43 -12.50 -41.47
C ASP A 372 8.33 -11.02 -41.05
N ASP A 373 7.51 -10.23 -41.74
CA ASP A 373 7.31 -8.81 -41.44
C ASP A 373 6.43 -8.53 -40.18
N ILE A 374 5.74 -9.54 -39.66
CA ILE A 374 4.85 -9.39 -38.50
C ILE A 374 5.58 -9.59 -37.17
N VAL A 375 6.70 -10.29 -37.18
CA VAL A 375 7.40 -10.71 -35.95
C VAL A 375 8.23 -9.60 -35.31
N THR A 376 8.54 -8.52 -36.03
CA THR A 376 9.44 -7.47 -35.57
C THR A 376 8.77 -6.31 -34.82
N LYS A 377 7.47 -6.35 -34.60
CA LYS A 377 6.72 -5.24 -33.97
C LYS A 377 6.04 -5.50 -32.65
N SER A 378 6.13 -6.65 -32.10
CA SER A 378 5.51 -6.93 -30.82
C SER A 378 6.54 -7.22 -29.75
N VAL A 379 6.40 -6.48 -28.72
CA VAL A 379 6.98 -6.59 -27.39
C VAL A 379 8.07 -5.57 -27.10
N LEU A 380 7.62 -4.39 -26.82
CA LEU A 380 8.16 -3.53 -25.76
C LEU A 380 7.01 -2.64 -25.32
N THR A 381 6.25 -3.09 -24.37
CA THR A 381 5.40 -2.26 -23.50
C THR A 381 5.58 -2.74 -22.08
#